data_73dbdd341f539f23c215c298fe3a66b3
#
_entry.id   73dbdd341f539f23c215c298fe3a66b3
#
_cell.length_a   1.000
_cell.length_b   1.000
_cell.length_c   1.000
_cell.angle_alpha   90.00
_cell.angle_beta   90.00
_cell.angle_gamma   90.00
#
_symmetry.space_group_name_H-M   'P 1'
#
loop_
_entity.id
_entity.type
_entity.pdbx_description
1 polymer ?
#
loop_
_entity_poly.entity_id
_entity_poly.type
_entity_poly.pdbx_seq_one_letter_code
_entity_poly.pdbx_strand_id
1 'polypeptide(L)'
;ALDLLGVPYTGSGCLASAIAMDKDLTKRLVAGQVTTPAWRSVTVTEENLEELARQTRLPVVVKPVDSGSSIGVFIARDGQELRRALEESRKLGGRTVLEEYIQGREIQVAVLEDRALPSIEIIPKEGFYDYENKYQPGAALEVCPAQIPPEWEQRLGEAALAVFRTIGLSVYARADFIVTPDGTPYF
;
A
#
# COMPACT_ATOMS: atom_id res chain seq x y z
N ALA A 1 -10.91 -19.00 9.88
CA ALA A 1 -12.03 -19.59 10.60
C ALA A 1 -13.02 -20.24 9.64
N LEU A 2 -13.54 -19.52 8.61
CA LEU A 2 -14.55 -20.05 7.67
C LEU A 2 -14.02 -21.23 6.87
N ASP A 3 -12.76 -21.18 6.39
CA ASP A 3 -12.11 -22.32 5.71
C ASP A 3 -12.10 -23.60 6.58
N LEU A 4 -11.74 -23.45 7.86
CA LEU A 4 -11.70 -24.58 8.80
C LEU A 4 -13.08 -25.17 9.12
N LEU A 5 -14.11 -24.34 9.02
CA LEU A 5 -15.51 -24.74 9.26
C LEU A 5 -16.20 -25.23 7.99
N GLY A 6 -15.56 -25.15 6.83
CA GLY A 6 -16.15 -25.50 5.54
C GLY A 6 -17.32 -24.60 5.14
N VAL A 7 -17.36 -23.37 5.66
CA VAL A 7 -18.42 -22.39 5.35
C VAL A 7 -18.07 -21.61 4.10
N PRO A 8 -18.89 -21.64 3.04
CA PRO A 8 -18.66 -20.85 1.84
C PRO A 8 -18.68 -19.35 2.14
N TYR A 9 -17.77 -18.58 1.54
CA TYR A 9 -17.71 -17.13 1.65
C TYR A 9 -17.16 -16.52 0.36
N THR A 10 -17.38 -15.23 0.18
CA THR A 10 -16.87 -14.46 -0.96
C THR A 10 -15.54 -13.82 -0.57
N GLY A 11 -14.50 -14.05 -1.36
CA GLY A 11 -13.17 -13.47 -1.16
C GLY A 11 -12.04 -14.48 -1.22
N SER A 12 -10.83 -14.01 -0.97
CA SER A 12 -9.61 -14.83 -1.00
C SER A 12 -9.52 -15.73 0.22
N GLY A 13 -8.92 -16.90 0.06
CA GLY A 13 -8.66 -17.86 1.13
C GLY A 13 -7.70 -17.32 2.21
N CYS A 14 -7.60 -18.06 3.32
CA CYS A 14 -6.84 -17.64 4.49
C CYS A 14 -5.40 -17.26 4.19
N LEU A 15 -4.68 -18.09 3.40
CA LEU A 15 -3.26 -17.86 3.09
C LEU A 15 -3.06 -16.57 2.29
N ALA A 16 -3.80 -16.42 1.19
CA ALA A 16 -3.69 -15.23 0.33
C ALA A 16 -4.07 -13.94 1.07
N SER A 17 -5.12 -13.99 1.90
CA SER A 17 -5.52 -12.87 2.75
C SER A 17 -4.46 -12.51 3.79
N ALA A 18 -3.83 -13.50 4.42
CA ALA A 18 -2.73 -13.27 5.38
C ALA A 18 -1.49 -12.64 4.71
N ILE A 19 -1.15 -13.11 3.51
CA ILE A 19 -0.06 -12.53 2.70
C ILE A 19 -0.38 -11.06 2.36
N ALA A 20 -1.59 -10.78 1.86
CA ALA A 20 -2.02 -9.44 1.49
C ALA A 20 -2.05 -8.45 2.67
N MET A 21 -2.23 -8.95 3.90
CA MET A 21 -2.18 -8.13 5.12
C MET A 21 -0.75 -7.80 5.56
N ASP A 22 0.26 -8.60 5.20
CA ASP A 22 1.67 -8.36 5.53
C ASP A 22 2.36 -7.64 4.36
N LYS A 23 2.62 -6.33 4.52
CA LYS A 23 3.20 -5.49 3.47
C LYS A 23 4.60 -5.94 3.04
N ASP A 24 5.43 -6.40 3.98
CA ASP A 24 6.79 -6.86 3.65
C ASP A 24 6.73 -8.17 2.84
N LEU A 25 5.92 -9.12 3.28
CA LEU A 25 5.75 -10.39 2.59
C LEU A 25 5.14 -10.19 1.19
N THR A 26 4.10 -9.36 1.09
CA THR A 26 3.50 -8.99 -0.21
C THR A 26 4.55 -8.43 -1.16
N LYS A 27 5.32 -7.42 -0.74
CA LYS A 27 6.36 -6.81 -1.58
C LYS A 27 7.43 -7.81 -2.02
N ARG A 28 7.86 -8.70 -1.14
CA ARG A 28 8.83 -9.77 -1.47
C ARG A 28 8.31 -10.71 -2.55
N LEU A 29 7.03 -11.09 -2.47
CA LEU A 29 6.43 -12.00 -3.44
C LEU A 29 6.22 -11.36 -4.81
N VAL A 30 5.81 -10.09 -4.84
CA VAL A 30 5.56 -9.38 -6.10
C VAL A 30 6.83 -8.75 -6.69
N ALA A 31 7.95 -8.76 -5.98
CA ALA A 31 9.23 -8.24 -6.46
C ALA A 31 9.62 -8.89 -7.79
N GLY A 32 9.97 -8.07 -8.79
CA GLY A 32 10.29 -8.53 -10.14
C GLY A 32 9.08 -8.82 -11.03
N GLN A 33 7.86 -8.82 -10.49
CA GLN A 33 6.61 -8.90 -11.26
C GLN A 33 6.02 -7.50 -11.51
N VAL A 34 6.06 -6.66 -10.49
CA VAL A 34 5.60 -5.27 -10.56
C VAL A 34 6.63 -4.34 -9.92
N THR A 35 6.60 -3.08 -10.35
CA THR A 35 7.43 -2.05 -9.71
C THR A 35 6.87 -1.71 -8.33
N THR A 36 7.74 -1.71 -7.33
CA THR A 36 7.42 -1.27 -5.96
C THR A 36 8.45 -0.24 -5.52
N PRO A 37 8.08 0.72 -4.63
CA PRO A 37 9.08 1.59 -4.02
C PRO A 37 10.16 0.75 -3.31
N ALA A 38 11.40 1.21 -3.30
CA ALA A 38 12.45 0.57 -2.53
C ALA A 38 12.06 0.56 -1.04
N TRP A 39 12.28 -0.55 -0.36
CA TRP A 39 11.86 -0.68 1.04
C TRP A 39 12.85 -1.51 1.87
N ARG A 40 12.73 -1.38 3.17
CA ARG A 40 13.29 -2.31 4.15
C ARG A 40 12.28 -2.57 5.26
N SER A 41 12.23 -3.79 5.76
CA SER A 41 11.46 -4.15 6.94
C SER A 41 12.35 -4.16 8.16
N VAL A 42 11.91 -3.53 9.24
CA VAL A 42 12.65 -3.41 10.50
C VAL A 42 11.70 -3.67 11.67
N THR A 43 12.27 -4.06 12.81
CA THR A 43 11.55 -4.02 14.09
C THR A 43 12.05 -2.81 14.86
N VAL A 44 11.17 -1.86 15.15
CA VAL A 44 11.51 -0.65 15.92
C VAL A 44 11.43 -0.98 17.40
N THR A 45 12.53 -0.78 18.11
CA THR A 45 12.64 -0.88 19.56
C THR A 45 13.11 0.45 20.14
N GLU A 46 13.06 0.58 21.47
CA GLU A 46 13.59 1.78 22.14
C GLU A 46 15.10 1.94 21.91
N GLU A 47 15.83 0.81 21.88
CA GLU A 47 17.30 0.81 21.75
C GLU A 47 17.77 1.20 20.34
N ASN A 48 16.99 0.87 19.28
CA ASN A 48 17.42 1.10 17.89
C ASN A 48 16.77 2.31 17.21
N LEU A 49 15.80 2.97 17.83
CA LEU A 49 15.02 4.05 17.24
C LEU A 49 15.92 5.19 16.73
N GLU A 50 16.83 5.68 17.55
CA GLU A 50 17.72 6.78 17.18
C GLU A 50 18.73 6.40 16.08
N GLU A 51 19.15 5.15 16.02
CA GLU A 51 20.00 4.65 14.95
C GLU A 51 19.22 4.58 13.63
N LEU A 52 18.01 4.02 13.66
CA LEU A 52 17.12 3.97 12.51
C LEU A 52 16.82 5.38 11.97
N ALA A 53 16.56 6.35 12.86
CA ALA A 53 16.30 7.72 12.47
C ALA A 53 17.50 8.37 11.77
N ARG A 54 18.73 8.06 12.20
CA ARG A 54 19.97 8.60 11.58
C ARG A 54 20.29 7.94 10.24
N GLN A 55 20.01 6.65 10.08
CA GLN A 55 20.38 5.86 8.91
C GLN A 55 19.34 5.91 7.78
N THR A 56 18.13 6.39 8.06
CA THR A 56 17.04 6.39 7.08
C THR A 56 17.12 7.65 6.22
N ARG A 57 17.13 7.47 4.89
CA ARG A 57 17.06 8.57 3.93
C ARG A 57 15.65 9.17 3.92
N LEU A 58 15.60 10.49 3.74
CA LEU A 58 14.36 11.25 3.67
C LEU A 58 14.13 11.81 2.25
N PRO A 59 12.89 12.02 1.81
CA PRO A 59 11.65 11.64 2.51
C PRO A 59 11.41 10.12 2.51
N VAL A 60 10.70 9.63 3.52
CA VAL A 60 10.40 8.20 3.71
C VAL A 60 8.96 8.00 4.15
N VAL A 61 8.34 6.91 3.72
CA VAL A 61 7.03 6.47 4.23
C VAL A 61 7.26 5.39 5.29
N VAL A 62 6.72 5.60 6.46
CA VAL A 62 6.75 4.67 7.59
C VAL A 62 5.41 3.99 7.70
N LYS A 63 5.36 2.67 7.62
CA LYS A 63 4.11 1.87 7.64
C LYS A 63 4.26 0.70 8.61
N PRO A 64 3.32 0.45 9.53
CA PRO A 64 3.25 -0.85 10.20
C PRO A 64 3.07 -1.97 9.17
N VAL A 65 3.75 -3.10 9.37
CA VAL A 65 3.74 -4.23 8.42
C VAL A 65 2.32 -4.76 8.20
N ASP A 66 1.54 -4.91 9.27
CA ASP A 66 0.28 -5.66 9.34
C ASP A 66 -0.95 -4.82 9.68
N SER A 67 -0.86 -3.49 9.56
CA SER A 67 -2.03 -2.61 9.73
C SER A 67 -2.75 -2.35 8.41
N GLY A 68 -4.05 -2.04 8.50
CA GLY A 68 -4.89 -1.62 7.39
C GLY A 68 -5.31 -0.15 7.47
N SER A 69 -6.07 0.32 6.47
CA SER A 69 -6.75 1.63 6.45
C SER A 69 -5.85 2.83 6.74
N SER A 70 -4.59 2.81 6.35
CA SER A 70 -3.57 3.84 6.63
C SER A 70 -3.31 4.11 8.12
N ILE A 71 -3.76 3.23 9.02
CA ILE A 71 -3.45 3.36 10.45
C ILE A 71 -1.95 3.25 10.65
N GLY A 72 -1.34 4.26 11.29
CA GLY A 72 0.09 4.30 11.56
C GLY A 72 0.97 4.54 10.32
N VAL A 73 0.41 4.99 9.20
CA VAL A 73 1.16 5.39 8.02
C VAL A 73 1.55 6.86 8.12
N PHE A 74 2.84 7.14 8.00
CA PHE A 74 3.39 8.50 8.06
C PHE A 74 4.32 8.75 6.88
N ILE A 75 4.29 9.99 6.37
CA ILE A 75 5.31 10.50 5.45
C ILE A 75 6.24 11.39 6.27
N ALA A 76 7.46 10.96 6.47
CA ALA A 76 8.47 11.73 7.18
C ALA A 76 9.37 12.48 6.19
N ARG A 77 9.41 13.81 6.29
CA ARG A 77 10.19 14.70 5.44
C ARG A 77 11.44 15.22 6.15
N ASP A 78 11.44 15.16 7.47
CA ASP A 78 12.57 15.54 8.31
C ASP A 78 12.81 14.53 9.43
N GLY A 79 13.92 14.71 10.16
CA GLY A 79 14.32 13.80 11.23
C GLY A 79 13.38 13.81 12.45
N GLN A 80 12.64 14.89 12.69
CA GLN A 80 11.69 15.00 13.79
C GLN A 80 10.41 14.21 13.44
N GLU A 81 9.89 14.39 12.24
CA GLU A 81 8.76 13.61 11.72
C GLU A 81 9.09 12.11 11.72
N LEU A 82 10.31 11.75 11.31
CA LEU A 82 10.74 10.35 11.29
C LEU A 82 10.78 9.73 12.69
N ARG A 83 11.37 10.43 13.68
CA ARG A 83 11.37 9.94 15.06
C ARG A 83 9.97 9.72 15.60
N ARG A 84 9.07 10.70 15.36
CA ARG A 84 7.67 10.57 15.76
C ARG A 84 6.99 9.37 15.08
N ALA A 85 7.20 9.17 13.79
CA ALA A 85 6.63 8.06 13.04
C ALA A 85 7.15 6.70 13.55
N LEU A 86 8.44 6.59 13.84
CA LEU A 86 9.04 5.38 14.41
C LEU A 86 8.49 5.09 15.81
N GLU A 87 8.34 6.11 16.66
CA GLU A 87 7.77 5.96 18.00
C GLU A 87 6.31 5.48 17.94
N GLU A 88 5.49 6.03 17.04
CA GLU A 88 4.12 5.56 16.85
C GLU A 88 4.09 4.12 16.32
N SER A 89 4.97 3.78 15.38
CA SER A 89 5.07 2.40 14.88
C SER A 89 5.51 1.41 15.98
N ARG A 90 6.41 1.83 16.86
CA ARG A 90 6.83 1.03 18.03
C ARG A 90 5.63 0.70 18.94
N LYS A 91 4.75 1.68 19.20
CA LYS A 91 3.54 1.47 20.00
C LYS A 91 2.56 0.49 19.35
N LEU A 92 2.58 0.38 18.03
CA LEU A 92 1.75 -0.54 17.23
C LEU A 92 2.38 -1.92 17.03
N GLY A 93 3.39 -2.30 17.82
CA GLY A 93 4.04 -3.61 17.75
C GLY A 93 5.42 -3.60 17.09
N GLY A 94 5.89 -2.47 16.58
CA GLY A 94 7.24 -2.23 16.10
C GLY A 94 7.62 -2.82 14.74
N ARG A 95 6.88 -3.80 14.20
CA ARG A 95 7.13 -4.32 12.84
C ARG A 95 6.79 -3.25 11.80
N THR A 96 7.81 -2.75 11.10
CA THR A 96 7.70 -1.53 10.29
C THR A 96 8.32 -1.73 8.92
N VAL A 97 7.64 -1.25 7.88
CA VAL A 97 8.19 -1.03 6.54
C VAL A 97 8.61 0.44 6.43
N LEU A 98 9.87 0.67 6.11
CA LEU A 98 10.41 1.97 5.71
C LEU A 98 10.54 1.96 4.19
N GLU A 99 9.81 2.83 3.52
CA GLU A 99 9.60 2.79 2.08
C GLU A 99 9.96 4.14 1.45
N GLU A 100 10.63 4.09 0.30
CA GLU A 100 10.89 5.30 -0.49
C GLU A 100 9.59 6.06 -0.77
N TYR A 101 9.61 7.37 -0.56
CA TYR A 101 8.47 8.21 -0.90
C TYR A 101 8.42 8.44 -2.41
N ILE A 102 7.37 7.96 -3.04
CA ILE A 102 7.11 8.19 -4.46
C ILE A 102 6.11 9.34 -4.59
N GLN A 103 6.48 10.35 -5.37
CA GLN A 103 5.57 11.45 -5.71
C GLN A 103 4.80 11.11 -6.98
N GLY A 104 3.47 11.10 -6.89
CA GLY A 104 2.62 10.76 -8.01
C GLY A 104 1.14 10.87 -7.69
N ARG A 105 0.32 10.36 -8.61
CA ARG A 105 -1.14 10.27 -8.50
C ARG A 105 -1.51 8.94 -7.82
N GLU A 106 -2.42 8.98 -6.85
CA GLU A 106 -2.95 7.75 -6.23
C GLU A 106 -4.03 7.17 -7.13
N ILE A 107 -3.79 5.97 -7.67
CA ILE A 107 -4.71 5.28 -8.55
C ILE A 107 -4.93 3.86 -8.04
N GLN A 108 -6.18 3.46 -7.96
CA GLN A 108 -6.62 2.16 -7.47
C GLN A 108 -7.21 1.35 -8.62
N VAL A 109 -6.91 0.06 -8.66
CA VAL A 109 -7.46 -0.88 -9.64
C VAL A 109 -8.09 -2.06 -8.91
N ALA A 110 -9.39 -2.23 -9.10
CA ALA A 110 -10.06 -3.43 -8.64
C ALA A 110 -9.87 -4.57 -9.65
N VAL A 111 -9.69 -5.77 -9.14
CA VAL A 111 -9.68 -7.01 -9.92
C VAL A 111 -10.90 -7.83 -9.50
N LEU A 112 -11.66 -8.27 -10.49
CA LEU A 112 -12.80 -9.18 -10.30
C LEU A 112 -12.50 -10.45 -11.08
N GLU A 113 -12.34 -11.56 -10.35
CA GLU A 113 -11.92 -12.85 -10.91
C GLU A 113 -10.54 -12.74 -11.61
N ASP A 114 -10.53 -12.67 -12.92
CA ASP A 114 -9.33 -12.56 -13.77
C ASP A 114 -9.28 -11.26 -14.60
N ARG A 115 -10.13 -10.28 -14.29
CA ARG A 115 -10.26 -9.03 -15.01
C ARG A 115 -9.95 -7.82 -14.14
N ALA A 116 -9.07 -6.96 -14.62
CA ALA A 116 -8.93 -5.62 -14.09
C ALA A 116 -10.15 -4.77 -14.47
N LEU A 117 -10.73 -4.08 -13.52
CA LEU A 117 -11.80 -3.11 -13.73
C LEU A 117 -11.20 -1.73 -14.04
N PRO A 118 -12.00 -0.79 -14.55
CA PRO A 118 -11.53 0.58 -14.77
C PRO A 118 -10.91 1.17 -13.52
N SER A 119 -9.79 1.85 -13.69
CA SER A 119 -9.06 2.45 -12.58
C SER A 119 -9.81 3.62 -11.95
N ILE A 120 -9.54 3.89 -10.68
CA ILE A 120 -10.12 4.99 -9.92
C ILE A 120 -8.97 5.86 -9.41
N GLU A 121 -9.00 7.15 -9.73
CA GLU A 121 -8.07 8.11 -9.14
C GLU A 121 -8.62 8.66 -7.83
N ILE A 122 -7.78 8.68 -6.82
CA ILE A 122 -8.09 9.27 -5.51
C ILE A 122 -7.36 10.61 -5.42
N ILE A 123 -8.12 11.69 -5.36
CA ILE A 123 -7.59 13.06 -5.26
C ILE A 123 -7.97 13.62 -3.90
N PRO A 124 -7.05 13.63 -2.91
CA PRO A 124 -7.29 14.24 -1.62
C PRO A 124 -7.54 15.74 -1.80
N LYS A 125 -8.53 16.31 -1.11
CA LYS A 125 -8.76 17.77 -1.15
C LYS A 125 -7.70 18.55 -0.40
N GLU A 126 -7.17 17.97 0.67
CA GLU A 126 -6.09 18.54 1.47
C GLU A 126 -5.11 17.44 1.88
N GLY A 127 -3.83 17.74 1.80
CA GLY A 127 -2.75 16.92 2.34
C GLY A 127 -2.59 15.53 1.69
N PHE A 128 -2.42 14.52 2.53
CA PHE A 128 -2.23 13.12 2.15
C PHE A 128 -3.53 12.34 2.42
N TYR A 129 -3.79 11.29 1.65
CA TYR A 129 -4.96 10.40 1.84
C TYR A 129 -4.74 9.48 3.04
N ASP A 130 -4.77 10.06 4.24
CA ASP A 130 -4.62 9.39 5.52
C ASP A 130 -5.93 8.77 6.03
N TYR A 131 -5.90 8.25 7.27
CA TYR A 131 -7.07 7.62 7.88
C TYR A 131 -8.26 8.59 8.00
N GLU A 132 -8.01 9.84 8.39
CA GLU A 132 -9.09 10.84 8.57
C GLU A 132 -9.73 11.19 7.23
N ASN A 133 -8.91 11.41 6.19
CA ASN A 133 -9.38 11.72 4.84
C ASN A 133 -10.12 10.55 4.17
N LYS A 134 -9.85 9.29 4.56
CA LYS A 134 -10.54 8.12 4.01
C LYS A 134 -11.99 7.99 4.45
N TYR A 135 -12.34 8.46 5.63
CA TYR A 135 -13.65 8.23 6.23
C TYR A 135 -14.48 9.49 6.43
N GLN A 136 -13.94 10.67 6.16
CA GLN A 136 -14.71 11.90 6.18
C GLN A 136 -15.42 12.11 4.83
N PRO A 137 -16.75 12.26 4.82
CA PRO A 137 -17.49 12.50 3.58
C PRO A 137 -16.94 13.73 2.83
N GLY A 138 -16.52 13.50 1.59
CA GLY A 138 -16.03 14.57 0.73
C GLY A 138 -14.59 15.01 0.98
N ALA A 139 -13.78 14.30 1.76
CA ALA A 139 -12.37 14.60 1.97
C ALA A 139 -11.48 14.25 0.76
N ALA A 140 -11.93 13.33 -0.08
CA ALA A 140 -11.30 13.03 -1.36
C ALA A 140 -12.32 13.06 -2.50
N LEU A 141 -11.85 13.35 -3.72
CA LEU A 141 -12.59 13.18 -4.94
C LEU A 141 -12.16 11.85 -5.58
N GLU A 142 -13.14 11.01 -5.88
CA GLU A 142 -12.95 9.74 -6.59
C GLU A 142 -13.37 9.90 -8.04
N VAL A 143 -12.45 9.70 -8.97
CA VAL A 143 -12.69 9.84 -10.41
C VAL A 143 -12.61 8.46 -11.07
N CYS A 144 -13.74 7.94 -11.53
CA CYS A 144 -13.86 6.64 -12.20
C CYS A 144 -14.54 6.78 -13.58
N PRO A 145 -13.91 6.33 -14.67
CA PRO A 145 -12.52 5.91 -14.77
C PRO A 145 -11.55 7.07 -14.52
N ALA A 146 -10.33 6.75 -14.07
CA ALA A 146 -9.28 7.75 -13.88
C ALA A 146 -8.96 8.45 -15.19
N GLN A 147 -8.73 9.76 -15.14
CA GLN A 147 -8.39 10.55 -16.34
C GLN A 147 -6.89 10.41 -16.65
N ILE A 148 -6.53 9.29 -17.28
CA ILE A 148 -5.16 8.91 -17.63
C ILE A 148 -5.08 8.43 -19.09
N PRO A 149 -3.88 8.43 -19.70
CA PRO A 149 -3.67 7.85 -21.03
C PRO A 149 -4.04 6.35 -21.08
N PRO A 150 -4.57 5.83 -22.20
CA PRO A 150 -4.94 4.42 -22.32
C PRO A 150 -3.80 3.45 -22.03
N GLU A 151 -2.57 3.81 -22.37
CA GLU A 151 -1.37 3.01 -22.08
C GLU A 151 -1.04 2.92 -20.58
N TRP A 152 -1.42 3.93 -19.78
CA TRP A 152 -1.30 3.86 -18.33
C TRP A 152 -2.35 2.95 -17.73
N GLU A 153 -3.59 3.07 -18.21
CA GLU A 153 -4.69 2.18 -17.82
C GLU A 153 -4.33 0.72 -18.06
N GLN A 154 -3.78 0.41 -19.24
CA GLN A 154 -3.32 -0.95 -19.55
C GLN A 154 -2.24 -1.42 -18.59
N ARG A 155 -1.19 -0.63 -18.35
CA ARG A 155 -0.09 -0.99 -17.42
C ARG A 155 -0.59 -1.22 -16.00
N LEU A 156 -1.50 -0.39 -15.52
CA LEU A 156 -2.12 -0.52 -14.21
C LEU A 156 -2.93 -1.81 -14.10
N GLY A 157 -3.73 -2.12 -15.11
CA GLY A 157 -4.50 -3.35 -15.17
C GLY A 157 -3.61 -4.59 -15.17
N GLU A 158 -2.56 -4.60 -16.00
CA GLU A 158 -1.57 -5.69 -16.03
C GLU A 158 -0.85 -5.86 -14.69
N ALA A 159 -0.43 -4.76 -14.06
CA ALA A 159 0.22 -4.78 -12.75
C ALA A 159 -0.73 -5.30 -11.65
N ALA A 160 -1.98 -4.86 -11.63
CA ALA A 160 -2.99 -5.33 -10.67
C ALA A 160 -3.26 -6.84 -10.81
N LEU A 161 -3.37 -7.32 -12.05
CA LEU A 161 -3.53 -8.75 -12.33
C LEU A 161 -2.29 -9.56 -11.94
N ALA A 162 -1.09 -9.02 -12.15
CA ALA A 162 0.15 -9.66 -11.73
C ALA A 162 0.22 -9.82 -10.20
N VAL A 163 -0.11 -8.77 -9.45
CA VAL A 163 -0.22 -8.81 -7.98
C VAL A 163 -1.25 -9.84 -7.54
N PHE A 164 -2.45 -9.79 -8.11
CA PHE A 164 -3.58 -10.69 -7.79
C PHE A 164 -3.18 -12.17 -7.95
N ARG A 165 -2.56 -12.51 -9.07
CA ARG A 165 -2.14 -13.88 -9.38
C ARG A 165 -0.94 -14.34 -8.54
N THR A 166 0.04 -13.47 -8.33
CA THR A 166 1.26 -13.80 -7.56
C THR A 166 0.95 -14.10 -6.11
N ILE A 167 0.02 -13.36 -5.48
CA ILE A 167 -0.41 -13.58 -4.10
C ILE A 167 -1.38 -14.78 -3.99
N GLY A 168 -1.98 -15.21 -5.11
CA GLY A 168 -3.01 -16.26 -5.12
C GLY A 168 -4.35 -15.76 -4.60
N LEU A 169 -4.66 -14.48 -4.85
CA LEU A 169 -5.97 -13.90 -4.52
C LEU A 169 -7.06 -14.52 -5.40
N SER A 170 -8.30 -14.47 -4.92
CA SER A 170 -9.45 -15.02 -5.62
C SER A 170 -10.68 -14.14 -5.42
N VAL A 171 -11.64 -14.30 -6.32
CA VAL A 171 -12.91 -13.60 -6.38
C VAL A 171 -12.74 -12.12 -6.67
N TYR A 172 -12.28 -11.32 -5.73
CA TYR A 172 -11.99 -9.89 -5.94
C TYR A 172 -10.86 -9.41 -5.02
N ALA A 173 -10.19 -8.36 -5.48
CA ALA A 173 -9.22 -7.60 -4.69
C ALA A 173 -9.08 -6.19 -5.26
N ARG A 174 -8.33 -5.33 -4.56
CA ARG A 174 -7.92 -4.02 -5.02
C ARG A 174 -6.41 -3.86 -4.86
N ALA A 175 -5.77 -3.38 -5.89
CA ALA A 175 -4.37 -2.97 -5.86
C ALA A 175 -4.30 -1.44 -5.91
N ASP A 176 -3.50 -0.86 -5.01
CA ASP A 176 -3.32 0.58 -4.89
C ASP A 176 -1.93 0.96 -5.43
N PHE A 177 -1.87 2.00 -6.25
CA PHE A 177 -0.66 2.43 -6.94
C PHE A 177 -0.41 3.93 -6.75
N ILE A 178 0.86 4.31 -6.68
CA ILE A 178 1.29 5.69 -6.96
C ILE A 178 1.86 5.72 -8.37
N VAL A 179 1.26 6.52 -9.25
CA VAL A 179 1.68 6.66 -10.64
C VAL A 179 2.45 7.94 -10.82
N THR A 180 3.73 7.81 -11.18
CA THR A 180 4.62 8.95 -11.43
C THR A 180 4.27 9.70 -12.71
N PRO A 181 4.77 10.95 -12.92
CA PRO A 181 4.45 11.74 -14.12
C PRO A 181 4.82 11.10 -15.46
N ASP A 182 5.74 10.14 -15.46
CA ASP A 182 6.11 9.35 -16.64
C ASP A 182 5.22 8.11 -16.87
N GLY A 183 4.23 7.91 -16.01
CA GLY A 183 3.28 6.79 -16.09
C GLY A 183 3.77 5.47 -15.51
N THR A 184 4.83 5.49 -14.69
CA THR A 184 5.30 4.28 -13.99
C THR A 184 4.41 4.02 -12.76
N PRO A 185 3.71 2.87 -12.70
CA PRO A 185 2.90 2.50 -11.53
C PRO A 185 3.79 1.84 -10.46
N TYR A 186 3.80 2.40 -9.27
CA TYR A 186 4.43 1.83 -8.07
C TYR A 186 3.36 1.23 -7.17
N PHE A 187 3.38 -0.08 -7.02
CA PHE A 187 2.46 -0.83 -6.13
C PHE A 187 2.82 -0.69 -4.65
#